data_2c062b7830bbdac91fa09549b898a852
#
_entry.id   2c062b7830bbdac91fa09549b898a852
#
_cell.length_a   1.000
_cell.length_b   1.000
_cell.length_c   1.000
_cell.angle_alpha   90.00
_cell.angle_beta   90.00
_cell.angle_gamma   90.00
#
_symmetry.space_group_name_H-M   'P 1'
#
loop_
_entity.id
_entity.type
_entity.pdbx_description
1 polymer ?
#
loop_
_entity_poly.entity_id
_entity_poly.type
_entity_poly.pdbx_seq_one_letter_code
_entity_poly.pdbx_strand_id
1 'polypeptide(L)'
;GLVTNVTSALARNSGRPWGTFTLEDYTASWKFTLFGKEYEKFLPYMREGEALLVKCLHQERVQYKRKGQEETTTSPKEKELRIQEISLLSNARESLQSITMDLGVEQISGTFRTELVRVLSENPGKITVHFVLKDKANKMAVKVFSRSHRIDLTPDFLNWIQKKGIAFSVE
;
A
#
# COMPACT_ATOMS: atom_id res chain seq x y z
N GLY A 1 -5.60 4.42 0.63
CA GLY A 1 -6.88 4.81 1.22
C GLY A 1 -7.36 6.14 0.70
N LEU A 2 -8.59 6.50 1.07
CA LEU A 2 -9.23 7.78 0.76
C LEU A 2 -9.04 8.75 1.93
N VAL A 3 -8.72 10.02 1.62
CA VAL A 3 -8.60 11.07 2.64
C VAL A 3 -9.98 11.58 3.03
N THR A 4 -10.24 11.59 4.34
CA THR A 4 -11.46 12.14 4.94
C THR A 4 -11.12 12.99 6.16
N ASN A 5 -12.06 13.82 6.61
CA ASN A 5 -11.98 14.60 7.87
C ASN A 5 -10.69 15.40 8.04
N VAL A 6 -10.39 16.26 7.08
CA VAL A 6 -9.20 17.13 7.13
C VAL A 6 -9.46 18.33 8.07
N THR A 7 -8.48 18.60 8.96
CA THR A 7 -8.50 19.76 9.86
C THR A 7 -7.15 20.43 9.87
N SER A 8 -7.12 21.75 9.86
CA SER A 8 -5.89 22.54 9.94
C SER A 8 -6.08 23.70 10.93
N ALA A 9 -5.07 23.96 11.75
CA ALA A 9 -5.11 25.02 12.74
C ALA A 9 -3.68 25.50 13.10
N LEU A 10 -3.62 26.60 13.85
CA LEU A 10 -2.40 27.06 14.50
C LEU A 10 -2.44 26.69 15.98
N ALA A 11 -1.34 26.19 16.50
CA ALA A 11 -1.19 25.84 17.90
C ALA A 11 -1.21 27.13 18.76
N ARG A 12 -2.12 27.22 19.74
CA ARG A 12 -2.37 28.41 20.56
C ARG A 12 -1.12 28.95 21.26
N ASN A 13 -0.24 28.05 21.75
CA ASN A 13 0.91 28.43 22.55
C ASN A 13 2.17 28.71 21.73
N SER A 14 2.32 28.12 20.55
CA SER A 14 3.55 28.21 19.75
C SER A 14 3.36 28.88 18.38
N GLY A 15 2.12 29.12 17.96
CA GLY A 15 1.78 29.62 16.63
C GLY A 15 2.14 28.66 15.48
N ARG A 16 2.64 27.46 15.81
CA ARG A 16 3.07 26.51 14.77
C ARG A 16 1.86 25.86 14.08
N PRO A 17 1.91 25.68 12.77
CA PRO A 17 0.84 25.02 12.04
C PRO A 17 0.80 23.53 12.37
N TRP A 18 -0.41 22.99 12.42
CA TRP A 18 -0.67 21.57 12.57
C TRP A 18 -1.96 21.20 11.87
N GLY A 19 -2.15 19.94 11.60
CA GLY A 19 -3.38 19.45 11.02
C GLY A 19 -3.58 17.97 11.21
N THR A 20 -4.79 17.52 10.94
CA THR A 20 -5.13 16.10 10.94
C THR A 20 -5.85 15.73 9.66
N PHE A 21 -5.70 14.48 9.25
CA PHE A 21 -6.54 13.86 8.25
C PHE A 21 -6.80 12.39 8.62
N THR A 22 -7.91 11.86 8.17
CA THR A 22 -8.21 10.44 8.30
C THR A 22 -7.99 9.79 6.94
N LEU A 23 -7.28 8.66 6.93
CA LEU A 23 -7.13 7.79 5.77
C LEU A 23 -8.01 6.57 5.96
N GLU A 24 -8.94 6.33 5.04
CA GLU A 24 -9.90 5.22 5.10
C GLU A 24 -9.71 4.28 3.92
N ASP A 25 -9.82 2.99 4.17
CA ASP A 25 -9.95 1.96 3.14
C ASP A 25 -11.16 1.06 3.44
N TYR A 26 -11.34 -0.02 2.68
CA TYR A 26 -12.46 -0.95 2.86
C TYR A 26 -12.41 -1.75 4.17
N THR A 27 -11.31 -1.71 4.91
CA THR A 27 -11.06 -2.55 6.10
C THR A 27 -10.95 -1.74 7.38
N ALA A 28 -10.39 -0.54 7.31
CA ALA A 28 -10.09 0.27 8.49
C ALA A 28 -9.94 1.77 8.15
N SER A 29 -9.91 2.59 9.19
CA SER A 29 -9.55 3.99 9.11
C SER A 29 -8.45 4.34 10.10
N TRP A 30 -7.59 5.28 9.74
CA TRP A 30 -6.52 5.76 10.61
C TRP A 30 -6.40 7.28 10.56
N LYS A 31 -6.39 7.92 11.74
CA LYS A 31 -6.23 9.38 11.85
C LYS A 31 -4.75 9.71 12.05
N PHE A 32 -4.21 10.48 11.11
CA PHE A 32 -2.88 11.07 11.23
C PHE A 32 -2.95 12.48 11.81
N THR A 33 -1.98 12.83 12.65
CA THR A 33 -1.80 14.17 13.19
C THR A 33 -0.39 14.65 12.86
N LEU A 34 -0.27 15.75 12.15
CA LEU A 34 0.99 16.31 11.66
C LEU A 34 1.26 17.67 12.29
N PHE A 35 2.52 17.94 12.61
CA PHE A 35 2.95 19.17 13.26
C PHE A 35 4.14 19.82 12.53
N GLY A 36 4.15 21.16 12.49
CA GLY A 36 5.28 21.96 12.01
C GLY A 36 5.77 21.52 10.63
N LYS A 37 7.05 21.19 10.47
CA LYS A 37 7.65 20.80 9.18
C LYS A 37 7.02 19.58 8.53
N GLU A 38 6.56 18.61 9.31
CA GLU A 38 5.86 17.43 8.78
C GLU A 38 4.50 17.82 8.17
N TYR A 39 3.77 18.69 8.87
CA TYR A 39 2.53 19.25 8.35
C TYR A 39 2.76 20.04 7.05
N GLU A 40 3.76 20.94 7.03
CA GLU A 40 4.09 21.72 5.82
C GLU A 40 4.44 20.83 4.63
N LYS A 41 5.21 19.77 4.87
CA LYS A 41 5.63 18.80 3.84
C LYS A 41 4.44 18.07 3.22
N PHE A 42 3.49 17.64 4.04
CA PHE A 42 2.39 16.77 3.60
C PHE A 42 1.06 17.51 3.37
N LEU A 43 1.00 18.80 3.67
CA LEU A 43 -0.17 19.65 3.44
C LEU A 43 -0.77 19.53 2.02
N PRO A 44 0.02 19.45 0.93
CA PRO A 44 -0.52 19.32 -0.43
C PRO A 44 -1.39 18.07 -0.64
N TYR A 45 -1.17 17.01 0.15
CA TYR A 45 -1.91 15.75 0.10
C TYR A 45 -3.14 15.71 1.02
N MET A 46 -3.27 16.67 1.94
CA MET A 46 -4.36 16.73 2.92
C MET A 46 -5.61 17.36 2.29
N ARG A 47 -6.20 16.71 1.30
CA ARG A 47 -7.43 17.14 0.64
C ARG A 47 -8.46 16.03 0.70
N GLU A 48 -9.67 16.35 1.17
CA GLU A 48 -10.77 15.38 1.21
C GLU A 48 -11.08 14.85 -0.19
N GLY A 49 -11.29 13.53 -0.29
CA GLY A 49 -11.56 12.86 -1.55
C GLY A 49 -10.33 12.42 -2.33
N GLU A 50 -9.11 12.79 -1.91
CA GLU A 50 -7.88 12.31 -2.55
C GLU A 50 -7.59 10.86 -2.16
N ALA A 51 -7.24 10.04 -3.15
CA ALA A 51 -6.79 8.68 -2.92
C ALA A 51 -5.25 8.65 -2.78
N LEU A 52 -4.76 8.23 -1.61
CA LEU A 52 -3.34 8.24 -1.27
C LEU A 52 -2.77 6.84 -1.03
N LEU A 53 -1.49 6.68 -1.36
CA LEU A 53 -0.61 5.65 -0.85
C LEU A 53 0.29 6.28 0.22
N VAL A 54 0.19 5.80 1.46
CA VAL A 54 0.97 6.30 2.60
C VAL A 54 1.90 5.20 3.10
N LYS A 55 3.21 5.45 3.03
CA LYS A 55 4.22 4.58 3.64
C LYS A 55 4.51 5.06 5.06
N CYS A 56 4.33 4.17 6.02
CA CYS A 56 4.55 4.44 7.44
C CYS A 56 5.64 3.55 8.01
N LEU A 57 6.39 4.09 8.98
CA LEU A 57 7.16 3.30 9.93
C LEU A 57 6.34 3.10 11.20
N HIS A 58 6.34 1.85 11.68
CA HIS A 58 5.81 1.51 12.98
C HIS A 58 6.96 1.62 13.99
N GLN A 59 6.92 2.67 14.81
CA GLN A 59 7.98 2.96 15.79
C GLN A 59 7.41 3.18 17.19
N GLU A 60 8.27 3.05 18.20
CA GLU A 60 7.92 3.43 19.55
C GLU A 60 7.80 4.96 19.64
N ARG A 61 6.73 5.45 20.26
CA ARG A 61 6.50 6.89 20.44
C ARG A 61 7.60 7.46 21.33
N VAL A 62 8.35 8.44 20.82
CA VAL A 62 9.34 9.17 21.60
C VAL A 62 8.61 10.11 22.55
N GLN A 63 8.58 9.79 23.84
CA GLN A 63 8.06 10.68 24.87
C GLN A 63 9.09 11.79 25.12
N TYR A 64 8.77 13.02 24.74
CA TYR A 64 9.55 14.18 25.14
C TYR A 64 9.32 14.45 26.64
N LYS A 65 10.34 14.15 27.46
CA LYS A 65 10.30 14.45 28.90
C LYS A 65 10.18 15.97 29.11
N ARG A 66 9.15 16.40 29.82
CA ARG A 66 9.11 17.75 30.38
C ARG A 66 10.10 17.78 31.54
N LYS A 67 11.02 18.80 31.61
CA LYS A 67 11.92 19.00 32.71
C LYS A 67 11.11 19.03 34.02
N GLY A 68 11.36 18.05 34.93
CA GLY A 68 10.80 18.02 36.28
C GLY A 68 9.84 16.88 36.63
N GLN A 69 9.64 15.88 35.78
CA GLN A 69 8.89 14.67 36.16
C GLN A 69 9.82 13.50 36.43
N GLU A 70 9.75 12.98 37.68
CA GLU A 70 10.39 11.74 38.09
C GLU A 70 9.81 10.53 37.34
N GLU A 71 10.63 9.50 37.19
CA GLU A 71 10.30 8.26 36.53
C GLU A 71 9.15 7.52 37.25
N THR A 72 7.94 7.66 36.78
CA THR A 72 6.91 6.65 37.01
C THR A 72 6.99 5.62 35.87
N THR A 73 7.69 4.56 36.19
CA THR A 73 7.86 3.33 35.41
C THR A 73 6.54 2.71 35.04
N THR A 74 6.52 2.11 33.81
CA THR A 74 5.55 1.11 33.33
C THR A 74 4.25 1.61 32.72
N SER A 75 4.30 2.58 31.80
CA SER A 75 3.30 2.57 30.74
C SER A 75 3.87 1.80 29.55
N PRO A 76 3.11 0.87 28.92
CA PRO A 76 3.55 0.21 27.70
C PRO A 76 3.89 1.31 26.69
N LYS A 77 5.07 1.22 26.07
CA LYS A 77 5.50 2.18 25.05
C LYS A 77 4.48 2.19 23.94
N GLU A 78 3.71 3.26 23.85
CA GLU A 78 2.73 3.41 22.78
C GLU A 78 3.47 3.38 21.45
N LYS A 79 3.01 2.53 20.54
CA LYS A 79 3.53 2.48 19.19
C LYS A 79 2.79 3.51 18.35
N GLU A 80 3.51 4.23 17.50
CA GLU A 80 2.93 5.20 16.57
C GLU A 80 3.30 4.87 15.13
N LEU A 81 2.41 5.22 14.21
CA LEU A 81 2.68 5.18 12.77
C LEU A 81 3.23 6.54 12.36
N ARG A 82 4.48 6.57 11.94
CA ARG A 82 5.11 7.77 11.40
C ARG A 82 5.15 7.71 9.87
N ILE A 83 4.63 8.75 9.24
CA ILE A 83 4.64 8.86 7.79
C ILE A 83 6.06 9.08 7.28
N GLN A 84 6.51 8.22 6.37
CA GLN A 84 7.76 8.40 5.63
C GLN A 84 7.51 9.12 4.31
N GLU A 85 6.49 8.67 3.60
CA GLU A 85 6.19 9.12 2.25
C GLU A 85 4.67 9.11 2.02
N ILE A 86 4.20 10.10 1.28
CA ILE A 86 2.84 10.15 0.74
C ILE A 86 2.94 10.37 -0.77
N SER A 87 2.15 9.61 -1.52
CA SER A 87 1.96 9.80 -2.96
C SER A 87 0.49 9.65 -3.34
N LEU A 88 0.08 10.29 -4.43
CA LEU A 88 -1.24 10.03 -5.00
C LEU A 88 -1.31 8.58 -5.49
N LEU A 89 -2.42 7.92 -5.24
CA LEU A 89 -2.60 6.52 -5.66
C LEU A 89 -2.54 6.35 -7.19
N SER A 90 -2.98 7.37 -7.94
CA SER A 90 -2.82 7.42 -9.40
C SER A 90 -1.34 7.32 -9.82
N ASN A 91 -0.46 8.10 -9.18
CA ASN A 91 0.96 8.08 -9.48
C ASN A 91 1.61 6.75 -9.07
N ALA A 92 1.18 6.18 -7.94
CA ALA A 92 1.63 4.86 -7.50
C ALA A 92 1.29 3.78 -8.52
N ARG A 93 0.09 3.84 -9.13
CA ARG A 93 -0.30 2.92 -10.21
C ARG A 93 0.59 3.06 -11.45
N GLU A 94 0.92 4.28 -11.84
CA GLU A 94 1.79 4.55 -12.98
C GLU A 94 3.23 4.07 -12.77
N SER A 95 3.67 4.00 -11.51
CA SER A 95 5.03 3.55 -11.13
C SER A 95 5.18 2.04 -11.01
N LEU A 96 4.09 1.27 -11.13
CA LEU A 96 4.14 -0.19 -11.05
C LEU A 96 4.95 -0.78 -12.20
N GLN A 97 5.96 -1.58 -11.84
CA GLN A 97 6.88 -2.20 -12.79
C GLN A 97 6.60 -3.67 -12.99
N SER A 98 6.11 -4.35 -11.96
CA SER A 98 5.86 -5.78 -12.04
C SER A 98 4.63 -6.22 -11.24
N ILE A 99 4.02 -7.31 -11.71
CA ILE A 99 3.06 -8.12 -10.97
C ILE A 99 3.59 -9.54 -10.83
N THR A 100 3.52 -10.09 -9.63
CA THR A 100 3.87 -11.49 -9.35
C THR A 100 2.61 -12.24 -8.94
N MET A 101 2.26 -13.30 -9.67
CA MET A 101 1.09 -14.16 -9.41
C MET A 101 1.54 -15.51 -8.85
N ASP A 102 0.89 -15.97 -7.78
CA ASP A 102 1.13 -17.27 -7.15
C ASP A 102 0.21 -18.33 -7.77
N LEU A 103 0.80 -19.35 -8.37
CA LEU A 103 0.07 -20.45 -9.02
C LEU A 103 0.50 -21.79 -8.43
N GLY A 104 -0.47 -22.59 -7.99
CA GLY A 104 -0.22 -24.01 -7.70
C GLY A 104 -0.01 -24.80 -8.99
N VAL A 105 0.92 -25.74 -8.99
CA VAL A 105 1.18 -26.57 -10.18
C VAL A 105 -0.08 -27.34 -10.58
N GLU A 106 -0.89 -27.74 -9.61
CA GLU A 106 -2.17 -28.39 -9.81
C GLU A 106 -3.22 -27.55 -10.55
N GLN A 107 -3.08 -26.22 -10.52
CA GLN A 107 -3.98 -25.29 -11.22
C GLN A 107 -3.63 -25.12 -12.70
N ILE A 108 -2.42 -25.53 -13.10
CA ILE A 108 -1.88 -25.33 -14.45
C ILE A 108 -2.38 -26.44 -15.38
N SER A 109 -3.67 -26.41 -15.72
CA SER A 109 -4.25 -27.24 -16.78
C SER A 109 -4.05 -26.61 -18.16
N GLY A 110 -4.28 -27.42 -19.22
CA GLY A 110 -4.24 -26.89 -20.59
C GLY A 110 -5.26 -25.79 -20.83
N THR A 111 -6.45 -25.91 -20.26
CA THR A 111 -7.52 -24.90 -20.34
C THR A 111 -7.16 -23.63 -19.61
N PHE A 112 -6.61 -23.73 -18.39
CA PHE A 112 -6.13 -22.58 -17.62
C PHE A 112 -5.02 -21.84 -18.35
N ARG A 113 -4.05 -22.56 -18.92
CA ARG A 113 -2.96 -21.98 -19.70
C ARG A 113 -3.49 -21.18 -20.90
N THR A 114 -4.42 -21.73 -21.66
CA THR A 114 -5.02 -21.06 -22.82
C THR A 114 -5.76 -19.79 -22.37
N GLU A 115 -6.53 -19.87 -21.30
CA GLU A 115 -7.26 -18.73 -20.76
C GLU A 115 -6.31 -17.64 -20.24
N LEU A 116 -5.25 -18.01 -19.50
CA LEU A 116 -4.25 -17.09 -19.02
C LEU A 116 -3.57 -16.33 -20.15
N VAL A 117 -3.11 -17.02 -21.20
CA VAL A 117 -2.50 -16.39 -22.37
C VAL A 117 -3.47 -15.42 -23.06
N ARG A 118 -4.73 -15.80 -23.21
CA ARG A 118 -5.77 -14.93 -23.76
C ARG A 118 -5.92 -13.65 -22.93
N VAL A 119 -6.08 -13.78 -21.60
CA VAL A 119 -6.29 -12.63 -20.71
C VAL A 119 -5.07 -11.72 -20.70
N LEU A 120 -3.85 -12.26 -20.70
CA LEU A 120 -2.63 -11.45 -20.81
C LEU A 120 -2.56 -10.69 -22.15
N SER A 121 -3.02 -11.30 -23.26
CA SER A 121 -3.04 -10.68 -24.58
C SER A 121 -4.12 -9.61 -24.72
N GLU A 122 -5.24 -9.75 -24.02
CA GLU A 122 -6.36 -8.79 -24.01
C GLU A 122 -6.07 -7.54 -23.15
N ASN A 123 -5.06 -7.59 -22.30
CA ASN A 123 -4.70 -6.49 -21.41
C ASN A 123 -3.24 -6.02 -21.62
N PRO A 124 -2.84 -5.59 -22.81
CA PRO A 124 -1.47 -5.19 -23.10
C PRO A 124 -1.08 -3.93 -22.34
N GLY A 125 0.17 -3.84 -21.86
CA GLY A 125 0.67 -2.71 -21.09
C GLY A 125 2.18 -2.70 -20.87
N LYS A 126 2.63 -2.09 -19.78
CA LYS A 126 4.05 -1.90 -19.47
C LYS A 126 4.55 -2.81 -18.34
N ILE A 127 3.63 -3.35 -17.53
CA ILE A 127 3.95 -4.09 -16.31
C ILE A 127 4.46 -5.49 -16.67
N THR A 128 5.61 -5.86 -16.13
CA THR A 128 6.20 -7.20 -16.31
C THR A 128 5.44 -8.23 -15.47
N VAL A 129 5.15 -9.39 -16.08
CA VAL A 129 4.41 -10.47 -15.42
C VAL A 129 5.38 -11.54 -14.91
N HIS A 130 5.34 -11.78 -13.61
CA HIS A 130 6.05 -12.85 -12.94
C HIS A 130 5.06 -13.89 -12.40
N PHE A 131 5.52 -15.14 -12.30
CA PHE A 131 4.76 -16.23 -11.69
C PHE A 131 5.63 -16.93 -10.66
N VAL A 132 5.06 -17.24 -9.51
CA VAL A 132 5.64 -18.17 -8.54
C VAL A 132 4.84 -19.46 -8.64
N LEU A 133 5.47 -20.48 -9.25
CA LEU A 133 4.88 -21.80 -9.39
C LEU A 133 5.19 -22.59 -8.12
N LYS A 134 4.14 -22.97 -7.38
CA LYS A 134 4.27 -23.69 -6.11
C LYS A 134 3.84 -25.14 -6.27
N ASP A 135 4.76 -26.06 -6.03
CA ASP A 135 4.50 -27.49 -5.89
C ASP A 135 4.46 -27.85 -4.40
N LYS A 136 3.25 -28.01 -3.86
CA LYS A 136 3.06 -28.32 -2.45
C LYS A 136 3.51 -29.73 -2.10
N ALA A 137 3.38 -30.69 -3.02
CA ALA A 137 3.75 -32.07 -2.80
C ALA A 137 5.28 -32.23 -2.63
N ASN A 138 6.04 -31.55 -3.47
CA ASN A 138 7.49 -31.60 -3.43
C ASN A 138 8.12 -30.45 -2.63
N LYS A 139 7.32 -29.57 -2.00
CA LYS A 139 7.77 -28.39 -1.24
C LYS A 139 8.71 -27.48 -2.07
N MET A 140 8.42 -27.33 -3.35
CA MET A 140 9.22 -26.55 -4.28
C MET A 140 8.47 -25.31 -4.74
N ALA A 141 9.21 -24.20 -4.98
CA ALA A 141 8.68 -23.01 -5.60
C ALA A 141 9.70 -22.48 -6.64
N VAL A 142 9.20 -22.11 -7.81
CA VAL A 142 10.04 -21.58 -8.90
C VAL A 142 9.45 -20.26 -9.37
N LYS A 143 10.26 -19.19 -9.39
CA LYS A 143 9.87 -17.89 -9.94
C LYS A 143 10.24 -17.86 -11.42
N VAL A 144 9.27 -17.59 -12.28
CA VAL A 144 9.42 -17.43 -13.73
C VAL A 144 8.81 -16.10 -14.17
N PHE A 145 9.14 -15.62 -15.36
CA PHE A 145 8.57 -14.39 -15.90
C PHE A 145 8.10 -14.58 -17.34
N SER A 146 7.11 -13.79 -17.74
CA SER A 146 6.65 -13.77 -19.12
C SER A 146 7.63 -12.97 -19.99
N ARG A 147 8.14 -13.59 -21.05
CA ARG A 147 8.99 -12.92 -22.04
C ARG A 147 8.19 -12.18 -23.11
N SER A 148 7.02 -12.67 -23.41
CA SER A 148 6.20 -12.23 -24.55
C SER A 148 5.06 -11.30 -24.21
N HIS A 149 4.65 -11.26 -22.93
CA HIS A 149 3.51 -10.44 -22.49
C HIS A 149 3.94 -9.49 -21.39
N ARG A 150 3.57 -8.23 -21.59
CA ARG A 150 3.50 -7.19 -20.55
C ARG A 150 2.07 -6.70 -20.49
N ILE A 151 1.57 -6.36 -19.32
CA ILE A 151 0.16 -6.05 -19.13
C ILE A 151 -0.06 -4.67 -18.51
N ASP A 152 -1.30 -4.20 -18.59
CA ASP A 152 -1.84 -3.17 -17.71
C ASP A 152 -2.78 -3.82 -16.69
N LEU A 153 -2.84 -3.25 -15.47
CA LEU A 153 -3.74 -3.70 -14.40
C LEU A 153 -5.13 -3.09 -14.62
N THR A 154 -5.83 -3.61 -15.61
CA THR A 154 -7.22 -3.21 -15.87
C THR A 154 -8.17 -3.80 -14.84
N PRO A 155 -9.35 -3.19 -14.59
CA PRO A 155 -10.37 -3.77 -13.72
C PRO A 155 -10.76 -5.19 -14.15
N ASP A 156 -10.84 -5.47 -15.44
CA ASP A 156 -11.20 -6.78 -15.97
C ASP A 156 -10.13 -7.82 -15.66
N PHE A 157 -8.85 -7.48 -15.80
CA PHE A 157 -7.73 -8.34 -15.43
C PHE A 157 -7.74 -8.65 -13.93
N LEU A 158 -7.93 -7.65 -13.07
CA LEU A 158 -8.00 -7.83 -11.62
C LEU A 158 -9.20 -8.68 -11.19
N ASN A 159 -10.37 -8.45 -11.78
CA ASN A 159 -11.56 -9.27 -11.55
C ASN A 159 -11.34 -10.73 -11.96
N TRP A 160 -10.63 -10.97 -13.07
CA TRP A 160 -10.31 -12.32 -13.50
C TRP A 160 -9.39 -13.03 -12.48
N ILE A 161 -8.32 -12.36 -12.01
CA ILE A 161 -7.42 -12.91 -10.97
C ILE A 161 -8.21 -13.28 -9.73
N GLN A 162 -9.10 -12.39 -9.25
CA GLN A 162 -9.91 -12.62 -8.05
C GLN A 162 -10.86 -13.81 -8.24
N LYS A 163 -11.55 -13.89 -9.37
CA LYS A 163 -12.45 -15.04 -9.69
C LYS A 163 -11.72 -16.37 -9.72
N LYS A 164 -10.44 -16.37 -10.12
CA LYS A 164 -9.59 -17.57 -10.12
C LYS A 164 -8.98 -17.90 -8.77
N GLY A 165 -9.14 -17.03 -7.77
CA GLY A 165 -8.52 -17.19 -6.45
C GLY A 165 -6.99 -17.13 -6.48
N ILE A 166 -6.41 -16.40 -7.45
CA ILE A 166 -4.97 -16.25 -7.62
C ILE A 166 -4.48 -15.14 -6.68
N ALA A 167 -3.59 -15.47 -5.75
CA ALA A 167 -2.90 -14.47 -4.94
C ALA A 167 -1.86 -13.75 -5.79
N PHE A 168 -1.70 -12.43 -5.60
CA PHE A 168 -0.73 -11.63 -6.33
C PHE A 168 -0.14 -10.53 -5.46
N SER A 169 1.02 -10.04 -5.88
CA SER A 169 1.67 -8.84 -5.36
C SER A 169 2.13 -7.96 -6.51
N VAL A 170 2.24 -6.65 -6.27
CA VAL A 170 2.72 -5.66 -7.24
C VAL A 170 3.94 -4.92 -6.68
N GLU A 171 4.86 -4.54 -7.57
CA GLU A 171 6.10 -3.81 -7.24
C GLU A 171 6.32 -2.65 -8.21
#